data_9053609b6906c406a4ad19a170efc2f7
#
_entry.id   9053609b6906c406a4ad19a170efc2f7
#
_cell.length_a   1.000
_cell.length_b   1.000
_cell.length_c   1.000
_cell.angle_alpha   90.00
_cell.angle_beta   90.00
_cell.angle_gamma   90.00
#
_symmetry.space_group_name_H-M   'P 1'
#
loop_
_entity.id
_entity.type
_entity.pdbx_description
1 polymer ?
#
loop_
_entity_poly.entity_id
_entity_poly.type
_entity_poly.pdbx_seq_one_letter_code
_entity_poly.pdbx_strand_id
1 'polypeptide(L)'
;MSERLSITPLGPYIGAQVSGADLTRPLSDNQFEQLYHAVLRHQVVFLREQNITPAQQRDLALRFGDLHIHPVYPHAPGVEEIIVLDTHNDNPPDNDNWHTDVTFIDTPPAGAILAAKELPTTGGDTLWTSGIAAWEALSEPFRQLLSGLHAEHDFRKSFQEYKYNKTEAEHRRWQEAVAKHPPLLHPVVRTHQIG
;
A
#
# COMPACT_ATOMS: atom_id res chain seq x y z
N MET A 1 -10.68 -1.70 -28.62
CA MET A 1 -9.71 -0.90 -27.84
C MET A 1 -8.36 -1.60 -27.92
N SER A 2 -7.25 -0.87 -27.91
CA SER A 2 -5.92 -1.47 -27.92
C SER A 2 -5.71 -2.31 -26.66
N GLU A 3 -5.27 -3.56 -26.79
CA GLU A 3 -4.88 -4.38 -25.65
C GLU A 3 -3.54 -3.97 -25.03
N ARG A 4 -2.89 -2.95 -25.60
CA ARG A 4 -1.58 -2.49 -25.17
C ARG A 4 -1.72 -1.25 -24.29
N LEU A 5 -1.13 -1.32 -23.10
CA LEU A 5 -0.97 -0.18 -22.19
C LEU A 5 0.24 0.67 -22.62
N SER A 6 0.17 1.97 -22.36
CA SER A 6 1.31 2.88 -22.51
C SER A 6 1.88 3.14 -21.12
N ILE A 7 3.17 2.87 -20.92
CA ILE A 7 3.87 3.02 -19.64
C ILE A 7 4.95 4.08 -19.81
N THR A 8 4.81 5.20 -19.10
CA THR A 8 5.73 6.33 -19.17
C THR A 8 6.38 6.55 -17.81
N PRO A 9 7.70 6.33 -17.64
CA PRO A 9 8.38 6.62 -16.38
C PRO A 9 8.24 8.09 -15.97
N LEU A 10 8.04 8.34 -14.68
CA LEU A 10 7.93 9.67 -14.09
C LEU A 10 9.22 10.14 -13.42
N GLY A 11 10.08 9.19 -13.07
CA GLY A 11 11.38 9.45 -12.46
C GLY A 11 12.40 8.37 -12.80
N PRO A 12 13.67 8.60 -12.47
CA PRO A 12 14.74 7.65 -12.81
C PRO A 12 14.70 6.36 -11.96
N TYR A 13 14.14 6.41 -10.76
CA TYR A 13 14.21 5.30 -9.78
C TYR A 13 12.84 4.71 -9.46
N ILE A 14 11.77 5.50 -9.50
CA ILE A 14 10.44 5.09 -9.07
C ILE A 14 9.37 5.89 -9.83
N GLY A 15 8.22 5.26 -10.03
CA GLY A 15 7.03 5.88 -10.58
C GLY A 15 6.89 5.77 -12.09
N ALA A 16 5.72 5.34 -12.53
CA ALA A 16 5.31 5.44 -13.93
C ALA A 16 3.84 5.79 -14.07
N GLN A 17 3.50 6.53 -15.12
CA GLN A 17 2.12 6.71 -15.54
C GLN A 17 1.74 5.59 -16.51
N VAL A 18 0.60 4.95 -16.25
CA VAL A 18 0.00 3.93 -17.10
C VAL A 18 -1.26 4.51 -17.75
N SER A 19 -1.33 4.43 -19.08
CA SER A 19 -2.46 4.90 -19.88
C SER A 19 -3.00 3.79 -20.77
N GLY A 20 -4.25 3.92 -21.22
CA GLY A 20 -4.91 2.91 -22.08
C GLY A 20 -5.70 1.85 -21.32
N ALA A 21 -5.69 1.89 -19.97
CA ALA A 21 -6.57 1.07 -19.13
C ALA A 21 -7.87 1.84 -18.81
N ASP A 22 -8.97 1.11 -18.75
CA ASP A 22 -10.27 1.55 -18.21
C ASP A 22 -10.62 0.59 -17.08
N LEU A 23 -10.36 1.01 -15.84
CA LEU A 23 -10.60 0.19 -14.65
C LEU A 23 -12.07 0.09 -14.24
N THR A 24 -12.98 0.77 -14.94
CA THR A 24 -14.42 0.55 -14.77
C THR A 24 -14.86 -0.80 -15.35
N ARG A 25 -13.96 -1.49 -16.06
CA ARG A 25 -14.14 -2.81 -16.63
C ARG A 25 -12.99 -3.74 -16.24
N PRO A 26 -13.20 -5.04 -16.21
CA PRO A 26 -12.11 -5.99 -16.03
C PRO A 26 -11.04 -5.81 -17.12
N LEU A 27 -9.79 -5.73 -16.72
CA LEU A 27 -8.65 -5.76 -17.65
C LEU A 27 -8.55 -7.14 -18.31
N SER A 28 -8.19 -7.21 -19.59
CA SER A 28 -7.78 -8.49 -20.20
C SER A 28 -6.54 -9.04 -19.48
N ASP A 29 -6.26 -10.33 -19.62
CA ASP A 29 -5.08 -10.94 -19.00
C ASP A 29 -3.78 -10.29 -19.49
N ASN A 30 -3.72 -9.96 -20.78
CA ASN A 30 -2.56 -9.23 -21.35
C ASN A 30 -2.40 -7.83 -20.73
N GLN A 31 -3.49 -7.07 -20.56
CA GLN A 31 -3.43 -5.75 -19.91
C GLN A 31 -3.01 -5.86 -18.44
N PHE A 32 -3.53 -6.85 -17.74
CA PHE A 32 -3.15 -7.07 -16.34
C PHE A 32 -1.68 -7.46 -16.21
N GLU A 33 -1.17 -8.35 -17.06
CA GLU A 33 0.24 -8.73 -17.08
C GLU A 33 1.15 -7.52 -17.32
N GLN A 34 0.80 -6.65 -18.28
CA GLN A 34 1.52 -5.40 -18.51
C GLN A 34 1.49 -4.48 -17.29
N LEU A 35 0.34 -4.35 -16.62
CA LEU A 35 0.20 -3.57 -15.39
C LEU A 35 1.03 -4.17 -14.26
N TYR A 36 0.98 -5.48 -14.07
CA TYR A 36 1.74 -6.20 -13.06
C TYR A 36 3.24 -6.00 -13.23
N HIS A 37 3.75 -6.16 -14.45
CA HIS A 37 5.16 -5.91 -14.75
C HIS A 37 5.55 -4.43 -14.59
N ALA A 38 4.64 -3.50 -14.89
CA ALA A 38 4.88 -2.08 -14.64
C ALA A 38 5.02 -1.79 -13.14
N VAL A 39 4.17 -2.39 -12.30
CA VAL A 39 4.28 -2.28 -10.83
C VAL A 39 5.60 -2.85 -10.34
N LEU A 40 5.98 -4.04 -10.77
CA LEU A 40 7.25 -4.66 -10.35
C LEU A 40 8.46 -3.80 -10.75
N ARG A 41 8.44 -3.26 -11.96
CA ARG A 41 9.57 -2.47 -12.49
C ARG A 41 9.65 -1.07 -11.92
N HIS A 42 8.52 -0.39 -11.79
CA HIS A 42 8.45 1.02 -11.38
C HIS A 42 8.03 1.23 -9.93
N GLN A 43 7.68 0.15 -9.21
CA GLN A 43 7.32 0.09 -7.79
C GLN A 43 6.04 0.86 -7.43
N VAL A 44 5.76 1.97 -8.10
CA VAL A 44 4.50 2.70 -8.03
C VAL A 44 4.04 3.09 -9.43
N VAL A 45 2.74 2.94 -9.70
CA VAL A 45 2.14 3.34 -10.98
C VAL A 45 0.90 4.20 -10.75
N PHE A 46 0.67 5.13 -11.66
CA PHE A 46 -0.44 6.07 -11.61
C PHE A 46 -1.34 5.86 -12.83
N LEU A 47 -2.61 5.61 -12.58
CA LEU A 47 -3.65 5.57 -13.58
C LEU A 47 -4.56 6.78 -13.36
N ARG A 48 -4.54 7.72 -14.27
CA ARG A 48 -5.34 8.95 -14.17
C ARG A 48 -6.77 8.72 -14.64
N GLU A 49 -7.68 9.58 -14.18
CA GLU A 49 -9.08 9.65 -14.64
C GLU A 49 -9.86 8.33 -14.47
N GLN A 50 -9.55 7.56 -13.43
CA GLN A 50 -10.21 6.31 -13.11
C GLN A 50 -11.32 6.54 -12.09
N ASN A 51 -12.58 6.54 -12.53
CA ASN A 51 -13.72 6.66 -11.61
C ASN A 51 -14.29 5.28 -11.27
N ILE A 52 -13.57 4.54 -10.45
CA ILE A 52 -13.92 3.18 -10.05
C ILE A 52 -14.73 3.14 -8.75
N THR A 53 -15.62 2.16 -8.65
CA THR A 53 -16.33 1.82 -7.41
C THR A 53 -15.43 1.00 -6.49
N PRO A 54 -15.73 0.91 -5.16
CA PRO A 54 -15.03 0.00 -4.26
C PRO A 54 -15.00 -1.46 -4.74
N ALA A 55 -16.08 -1.95 -5.31
CA ALA A 55 -16.14 -3.31 -5.86
C ALA A 55 -15.19 -3.51 -7.04
N GLN A 56 -15.10 -2.54 -7.97
CA GLN A 56 -14.17 -2.60 -9.10
C GLN A 56 -12.70 -2.52 -8.62
N GLN A 57 -12.43 -1.71 -7.58
CA GLN A 57 -11.11 -1.65 -6.95
C GLN A 57 -10.73 -3.00 -6.32
N ARG A 58 -11.65 -3.62 -5.56
CA ARG A 58 -11.46 -4.96 -4.98
C ARG A 58 -11.21 -6.00 -6.07
N ASP A 59 -12.01 -6.02 -7.13
CA ASP A 59 -11.90 -7.00 -8.20
C ASP A 59 -10.57 -6.89 -8.95
N LEU A 60 -10.04 -5.69 -9.12
CA LEU A 60 -8.68 -5.49 -9.63
C LEU A 60 -7.63 -6.00 -8.64
N ALA A 61 -7.79 -5.69 -7.35
CA ALA A 61 -6.83 -6.09 -6.32
C ALA A 61 -6.74 -7.61 -6.17
N LEU A 62 -7.85 -8.34 -6.29
CA LEU A 62 -7.89 -9.81 -6.26
C LEU A 62 -6.99 -10.47 -7.33
N ARG A 63 -6.71 -9.78 -8.42
CA ARG A 63 -5.78 -10.29 -9.44
C ARG A 63 -4.32 -10.27 -9.01
N PHE A 64 -3.96 -9.47 -7.99
CA PHE A 64 -2.62 -9.42 -7.44
C PHE A 64 -2.40 -10.44 -6.31
N GLY A 65 -3.46 -10.99 -5.73
CA GLY A 65 -3.41 -11.98 -4.66
C GLY A 65 -4.52 -11.82 -3.63
N ASP A 66 -4.35 -12.48 -2.50
CA ASP A 66 -5.29 -12.42 -1.39
C ASP A 66 -5.39 -11.02 -0.79
N LEU A 67 -6.60 -10.62 -0.41
CA LEU A 67 -6.85 -9.31 0.13
C LEU A 67 -6.78 -9.30 1.66
N HIS A 68 -6.22 -8.23 2.20
CA HIS A 68 -6.18 -7.99 3.64
C HIS A 68 -7.37 -7.15 4.09
N ILE A 69 -8.09 -7.62 5.12
CA ILE A 69 -9.13 -6.83 5.81
C ILE A 69 -8.48 -6.15 7.01
N HIS A 70 -8.43 -4.82 6.98
CA HIS A 70 -7.75 -4.05 8.01
C HIS A 70 -8.56 -4.03 9.31
N PRO A 71 -7.96 -4.37 10.49
CA PRO A 71 -8.72 -4.62 11.71
C PRO A 71 -9.34 -3.39 12.36
N VAL A 72 -8.82 -2.18 12.12
CA VAL A 72 -9.23 -0.96 12.85
C VAL A 72 -9.72 0.18 11.97
N TYR A 73 -9.36 0.24 10.69
CA TYR A 73 -9.87 1.28 9.79
C TYR A 73 -11.33 1.05 9.39
N PRO A 74 -12.09 2.12 9.11
CA PRO A 74 -13.43 2.00 8.55
C PRO A 74 -13.36 1.42 7.13
N HIS A 75 -14.37 0.63 6.77
CA HIS A 75 -14.46 -0.03 5.47
C HIS A 75 -15.54 0.61 4.60
N ALA A 76 -15.39 0.44 3.29
CA ALA A 76 -16.42 0.86 2.35
C ALA A 76 -17.69 0.02 2.54
N PRO A 77 -18.88 0.62 2.49
CA PRO A 77 -20.14 -0.11 2.69
C PRO A 77 -20.28 -1.30 1.74
N GLY A 78 -20.38 -2.51 2.31
CA GLY A 78 -20.54 -3.76 1.57
C GLY A 78 -19.27 -4.30 0.90
N VAL A 79 -18.08 -3.70 1.15
CA VAL A 79 -16.78 -4.16 0.61
C VAL A 79 -15.73 -4.00 1.72
N GLU A 80 -15.61 -5.00 2.58
CA GLU A 80 -14.76 -4.93 3.79
C GLU A 80 -13.27 -4.87 3.46
N GLU A 81 -12.85 -5.29 2.28
CA GLU A 81 -11.47 -5.26 1.83
C GLU A 81 -11.01 -3.85 1.42
N ILE A 82 -11.95 -2.92 1.27
CA ILE A 82 -11.65 -1.53 0.93
C ILE A 82 -11.79 -0.65 2.17
N ILE A 83 -10.66 -0.14 2.65
CA ILE A 83 -10.65 0.85 3.72
C ILE A 83 -10.97 2.25 3.19
N VAL A 84 -11.57 3.08 4.02
CA VAL A 84 -11.84 4.49 3.73
C VAL A 84 -10.91 5.35 4.57
N LEU A 85 -10.02 6.09 3.90
CA LEU A 85 -9.16 7.07 4.52
C LEU A 85 -9.75 8.45 4.27
N ASP A 86 -10.40 9.00 5.29
CA ASP A 86 -11.01 10.32 5.24
C ASP A 86 -10.25 11.25 6.20
N THR A 87 -9.47 12.18 5.64
CA THR A 87 -8.65 13.12 6.39
C THR A 87 -9.20 14.53 6.26
N HIS A 88 -9.42 15.18 7.41
CA HIS A 88 -9.93 16.54 7.51
C HIS A 88 -9.45 17.19 8.83
N ASN A 89 -9.86 18.43 9.12
CA ASN A 89 -9.36 19.18 10.27
C ASN A 89 -9.57 18.47 11.63
N ASP A 90 -10.68 17.75 11.79
CA ASP A 90 -10.97 16.99 13.01
C ASP A 90 -10.41 15.55 12.99
N ASN A 91 -9.90 15.11 11.86
CA ASN A 91 -9.24 13.84 11.66
C ASN A 91 -7.98 14.03 10.77
N PRO A 92 -6.94 14.69 11.29
CA PRO A 92 -5.73 14.95 10.52
C PRO A 92 -5.00 13.65 10.16
N PRO A 93 -4.24 13.64 9.04
CA PRO A 93 -3.40 12.50 8.70
C PRO A 93 -2.34 12.27 9.78
N ASP A 94 -1.99 11.02 10.02
CA ASP A 94 -0.98 10.62 11.01
C ASP A 94 0.13 9.73 10.43
N ASN A 95 0.24 9.67 9.12
CA ASN A 95 1.18 8.86 8.35
C ASN A 95 2.31 9.71 7.74
N ASP A 96 2.97 10.49 8.58
CA ASP A 96 4.09 11.38 8.24
C ASP A 96 5.47 10.70 8.30
N ASN A 97 5.51 9.41 8.56
CA ASN A 97 6.72 8.59 8.61
C ASN A 97 6.83 7.68 7.39
N TRP A 98 8.07 7.46 6.90
CA TRP A 98 8.35 6.45 5.89
C TRP A 98 8.00 5.05 6.41
N HIS A 99 7.15 4.33 5.68
CA HIS A 99 6.68 3.01 6.10
C HIS A 99 6.36 2.12 4.90
N THR A 100 6.20 0.85 5.18
CA THR A 100 5.56 -0.15 4.33
C THR A 100 4.32 -0.64 5.07
N ASP A 101 3.21 -0.77 4.36
CA ASP A 101 1.92 -1.10 4.96
C ASP A 101 1.86 -2.52 5.54
N VAL A 102 1.08 -2.68 6.61
CA VAL A 102 0.64 -3.97 7.18
C VAL A 102 1.79 -4.91 7.55
N THR A 103 2.93 -4.39 7.94
CA THR A 103 4.09 -5.20 8.35
C THR A 103 3.95 -5.88 9.71
N PHE A 104 2.83 -5.67 10.38
CA PHE A 104 2.48 -6.34 11.65
C PHE A 104 1.89 -7.75 11.45
N ILE A 105 1.85 -8.29 10.24
CA ILE A 105 1.46 -9.66 9.94
C ILE A 105 2.62 -10.43 9.30
N ASP A 106 2.60 -11.74 9.42
CA ASP A 106 3.66 -12.64 8.94
C ASP A 106 3.89 -12.53 7.43
N THR A 107 2.82 -12.41 6.66
CA THR A 107 2.86 -12.24 5.21
C THR A 107 2.19 -10.93 4.81
N PRO A 108 2.93 -9.80 4.79
CA PRO A 108 2.39 -8.51 4.37
C PRO A 108 1.89 -8.52 2.93
N PRO A 109 0.84 -7.74 2.60
CA PRO A 109 0.38 -7.59 1.21
C PRO A 109 1.50 -7.17 0.27
N ALA A 110 1.45 -7.64 -0.98
CA ALA A 110 2.44 -7.30 -2.00
C ALA A 110 2.40 -5.81 -2.39
N GLY A 111 1.30 -5.13 -2.14
CA GLY A 111 1.12 -3.71 -2.42
C GLY A 111 -0.27 -3.22 -2.03
N ALA A 112 -0.57 -1.97 -2.34
CA ALA A 112 -1.86 -1.35 -2.10
C ALA A 112 -2.37 -0.60 -3.34
N ILE A 113 -3.68 -0.52 -3.49
CA ILE A 113 -4.35 0.28 -4.52
C ILE A 113 -5.08 1.42 -3.82
N LEU A 114 -4.66 2.65 -4.10
CA LEU A 114 -5.28 3.86 -3.58
C LEU A 114 -6.14 4.51 -4.68
N ALA A 115 -7.44 4.68 -4.43
CA ALA A 115 -8.34 5.38 -5.32
C ALA A 115 -8.72 6.73 -4.69
N ALA A 116 -8.11 7.81 -5.17
CA ALA A 116 -8.43 9.16 -4.73
C ALA A 116 -9.87 9.52 -5.12
N LYS A 117 -10.67 10.01 -4.18
CA LYS A 117 -12.05 10.45 -4.38
C LYS A 117 -12.17 11.96 -4.25
N GLU A 118 -11.63 12.52 -3.19
CA GLU A 118 -11.55 13.95 -2.96
C GLU A 118 -10.11 14.33 -2.66
N LEU A 119 -9.64 15.37 -3.29
CA LEU A 119 -8.28 15.89 -3.12
C LEU A 119 -8.35 17.38 -2.80
N PRO A 120 -7.49 17.89 -1.91
CA PRO A 120 -7.38 19.32 -1.69
C PRO A 120 -6.84 20.01 -2.95
N THR A 121 -7.13 21.30 -3.09
CA THR A 121 -6.59 22.11 -4.20
C THR A 121 -5.08 22.31 -4.12
N THR A 122 -4.51 22.20 -2.93
CA THR A 122 -3.07 22.35 -2.66
C THR A 122 -2.67 21.51 -1.47
N GLY A 123 -1.48 20.92 -1.52
CA GLY A 123 -0.94 20.07 -0.44
C GLY A 123 -1.57 18.69 -0.36
N GLY A 124 -1.25 17.94 0.69
CA GLY A 124 -1.71 16.58 0.89
C GLY A 124 -1.05 15.56 -0.05
N ASP A 125 0.13 15.88 -0.57
CA ASP A 125 0.85 15.01 -1.50
C ASP A 125 1.28 13.70 -0.82
N THR A 126 1.11 12.58 -1.53
CA THR A 126 1.68 11.30 -1.12
C THR A 126 3.08 11.17 -1.68
N LEU A 127 4.05 10.95 -0.79
CA LEU A 127 5.46 10.79 -1.16
C LEU A 127 5.80 9.31 -1.27
N TRP A 128 6.64 8.98 -2.25
CA TRP A 128 7.09 7.62 -2.52
C TRP A 128 8.61 7.57 -2.60
N THR A 129 9.22 6.51 -2.05
CA THR A 129 10.65 6.26 -2.16
C THR A 129 10.92 4.83 -2.57
N SER A 130 12.01 4.62 -3.32
CA SER A 130 12.44 3.30 -3.76
C SER A 130 13.36 2.66 -2.72
N GLY A 131 12.92 1.56 -2.12
CA GLY A 131 13.78 0.73 -1.27
C GLY A 131 14.95 0.12 -2.04
N ILE A 132 14.77 -0.20 -3.32
CA ILE A 132 15.82 -0.72 -4.20
C ILE A 132 16.91 0.34 -4.39
N ALA A 133 16.55 1.55 -4.80
CA ALA A 133 17.51 2.63 -5.00
C ALA A 133 18.20 3.04 -3.68
N ALA A 134 17.47 3.01 -2.56
CA ALA A 134 18.04 3.24 -1.25
C ALA A 134 19.11 2.18 -0.90
N TRP A 135 18.81 0.91 -1.16
CA TRP A 135 19.76 -0.19 -0.97
C TRP A 135 20.99 -0.06 -1.86
N GLU A 136 20.80 0.25 -3.15
CA GLU A 136 21.89 0.42 -4.12
C GLU A 136 22.81 1.60 -3.78
N ALA A 137 22.27 2.64 -3.16
CA ALA A 137 23.03 3.81 -2.71
C ALA A 137 23.88 3.57 -1.45
N LEU A 138 23.64 2.48 -0.71
CA LEU A 138 24.43 2.14 0.47
C LEU A 138 25.83 1.64 0.07
N SER A 139 26.82 1.98 0.90
CA SER A 139 28.15 1.39 0.79
C SER A 139 28.12 -0.11 1.10
N GLU A 140 29.07 -0.86 0.53
CA GLU A 140 29.15 -2.31 0.75
C GLU A 140 29.22 -2.71 2.24
N PRO A 141 29.98 -2.04 3.13
CA PRO A 141 29.95 -2.37 4.55
C PRO A 141 28.57 -2.21 5.20
N PHE A 142 27.78 -1.18 4.79
CA PHE A 142 26.43 -0.99 5.29
C PHE A 142 25.48 -2.07 4.77
N ARG A 143 25.59 -2.48 3.51
CA ARG A 143 24.81 -3.58 2.96
C ARG A 143 25.08 -4.87 3.71
N GLN A 144 26.36 -5.19 3.96
CA GLN A 144 26.75 -6.37 4.74
C GLN A 144 26.21 -6.32 6.18
N LEU A 145 26.28 -5.15 6.83
CA LEU A 145 25.73 -4.96 8.18
C LEU A 145 24.22 -5.24 8.22
N LEU A 146 23.46 -4.73 7.25
CA LEU A 146 21.99 -4.82 7.25
C LEU A 146 21.46 -6.17 6.80
N SER A 147 22.19 -6.90 5.96
CA SER A 147 21.73 -8.14 5.31
C SER A 147 21.34 -9.28 6.26
N GLY A 148 21.85 -9.27 7.51
CA GLY A 148 21.52 -10.31 8.51
C GLY A 148 20.58 -9.82 9.61
N LEU A 149 20.17 -8.55 9.57
CA LEU A 149 19.37 -7.97 10.63
C LEU A 149 17.87 -8.22 10.43
N HIS A 150 17.18 -8.32 11.56
CA HIS A 150 15.72 -8.36 11.63
C HIS A 150 15.21 -7.18 12.46
N ALA A 151 14.07 -6.66 12.07
CA ALA A 151 13.35 -5.61 12.80
C ALA A 151 12.09 -6.20 13.42
N GLU A 152 11.79 -5.80 14.65
CA GLU A 152 10.52 -6.12 15.29
C GLU A 152 9.43 -5.17 14.81
N HIS A 153 8.35 -5.75 14.29
CA HIS A 153 7.15 -5.06 13.86
C HIS A 153 6.03 -5.32 14.87
N ASP A 154 5.49 -4.25 15.43
CA ASP A 154 4.46 -4.29 16.47
C ASP A 154 3.28 -3.43 16.05
N PHE A 155 2.08 -4.04 15.96
CA PHE A 155 0.83 -3.35 15.67
C PHE A 155 0.62 -2.11 16.54
N ARG A 156 0.96 -2.16 17.84
CA ARG A 156 0.77 -1.08 18.81
C ARG A 156 1.62 0.16 18.52
N LYS A 157 2.73 0.03 17.80
CA LYS A 157 3.60 1.16 17.40
C LYS A 157 2.95 2.03 16.34
N SER A 158 2.24 1.41 15.40
CA SER A 158 1.51 2.11 14.34
C SER A 158 0.10 2.53 14.79
N PHE A 159 -0.57 1.68 15.56
CA PHE A 159 -1.95 1.86 16.00
C PHE A 159 -2.01 2.04 17.50
N GLN A 160 -1.64 3.23 17.97
CA GLN A 160 -1.54 3.55 19.39
C GLN A 160 -2.92 3.61 20.05
N GLU A 161 -3.08 3.01 21.22
CA GLU A 161 -4.35 2.84 21.94
C GLU A 161 -5.18 4.13 22.06
N TYR A 162 -4.54 5.26 22.37
CA TYR A 162 -5.24 6.52 22.57
C TYR A 162 -5.99 7.03 21.32
N LYS A 163 -5.64 6.56 20.12
CA LYS A 163 -6.33 6.90 18.87
C LYS A 163 -7.59 6.06 18.66
N TYR A 164 -7.71 4.93 19.34
CA TYR A 164 -8.75 3.91 19.12
C TYR A 164 -9.56 3.63 20.39
N ASN A 165 -9.63 4.57 21.31
CA ASN A 165 -10.38 4.44 22.57
C ASN A 165 -11.49 5.51 22.75
N LYS A 166 -11.91 6.14 21.65
CA LYS A 166 -12.98 7.16 21.67
C LYS A 166 -14.33 6.55 22.04
N THR A 167 -14.55 5.29 21.70
CA THR A 167 -15.74 4.52 22.08
C THR A 167 -15.34 3.15 22.60
N GLU A 168 -16.21 2.53 23.44
CA GLU A 168 -15.98 1.17 23.95
C GLU A 168 -15.84 0.15 22.79
N ALA A 169 -16.62 0.33 21.72
CA ALA A 169 -16.57 -0.54 20.56
C ALA A 169 -15.24 -0.42 19.78
N GLU A 170 -14.69 0.80 19.64
CA GLU A 170 -13.38 1.01 19.03
C GLU A 170 -12.26 0.41 19.88
N HIS A 171 -12.29 0.65 21.18
CA HIS A 171 -11.30 0.11 22.11
C HIS A 171 -11.31 -1.43 22.11
N ARG A 172 -12.48 -2.05 22.09
CA ARG A 172 -12.60 -3.51 21.99
C ARG A 172 -11.99 -4.05 20.70
N ARG A 173 -12.30 -3.45 19.54
CA ARG A 173 -11.69 -3.84 18.25
C ARG A 173 -10.18 -3.70 18.27
N TRP A 174 -9.67 -2.61 18.87
CA TRP A 174 -8.23 -2.42 19.01
C TRP A 174 -7.59 -3.51 19.90
N GLN A 175 -8.20 -3.85 21.04
CA GLN A 175 -7.71 -4.91 21.91
C GLN A 175 -7.71 -6.28 21.21
N GLU A 176 -8.75 -6.59 20.45
CA GLU A 176 -8.82 -7.83 19.64
C GLU A 176 -7.74 -7.85 18.56
N ALA A 177 -7.48 -6.72 17.91
CA ALA A 177 -6.41 -6.60 16.92
C ALA A 177 -5.02 -6.79 17.56
N VAL A 178 -4.75 -6.19 18.70
CA VAL A 178 -3.50 -6.38 19.46
C VAL A 178 -3.30 -7.84 19.86
N ALA A 179 -4.35 -8.49 20.36
CA ALA A 179 -4.28 -9.90 20.75
C ALA A 179 -4.03 -10.83 19.55
N LYS A 180 -4.55 -10.49 18.39
CA LYS A 180 -4.41 -11.25 17.15
C LYS A 180 -3.05 -11.03 16.45
N HIS A 181 -2.42 -9.87 16.69
CA HIS A 181 -1.18 -9.46 16.02
C HIS A 181 -0.07 -9.19 17.05
N PRO A 182 0.50 -10.24 17.67
CA PRO A 182 1.67 -10.09 18.54
C PRO A 182 2.87 -9.55 17.73
N PRO A 183 3.85 -8.90 18.39
CA PRO A 183 5.09 -8.49 17.72
C PRO A 183 5.76 -9.64 16.97
N LEU A 184 6.27 -9.37 15.78
CA LEU A 184 6.94 -10.34 14.94
C LEU A 184 8.18 -9.75 14.27
N LEU A 185 9.05 -10.60 13.74
CA LEU A 185 10.31 -10.20 13.13
C LEU A 185 10.22 -10.30 11.61
N HIS A 186 10.63 -9.22 10.93
CA HIS A 186 10.91 -9.24 9.49
C HIS A 186 12.37 -8.95 9.20
N PRO A 187 12.95 -9.50 8.12
CA PRO A 187 14.28 -9.11 7.70
C PRO A 187 14.31 -7.62 7.31
N VAL A 188 15.36 -6.92 7.71
CA VAL A 188 15.57 -5.51 7.33
C VAL A 188 15.73 -5.37 5.81
N VAL A 189 16.40 -6.35 5.19
CA VAL A 189 16.60 -6.41 3.74
C VAL A 189 15.83 -7.59 3.17
N ARG A 190 14.91 -7.31 2.26
CA ARG A 190 14.10 -8.32 1.58
C ARG A 190 14.39 -8.29 0.08
N THR A 191 14.58 -9.46 -0.52
CA THR A 191 14.77 -9.57 -1.97
C THR A 191 13.48 -9.20 -2.71
N HIS A 192 13.60 -8.32 -3.69
CA HIS A 192 12.50 -7.97 -4.56
C HIS A 192 12.19 -9.09 -5.56
N GLN A 193 10.94 -9.17 -6.08
CA GLN A 193 10.49 -10.25 -6.96
C GLN A 193 11.24 -10.33 -8.30
N ILE A 194 11.87 -9.27 -8.71
CA ILE A 194 12.68 -9.24 -9.96
C ILE A 194 14.20 -9.22 -9.70
N GLY A 195 14.65 -9.53 -8.49
CA GLY A 195 16.07 -9.63 -8.11
C GLY A 195 16.62 -8.46 -7.34
#